data_35a8f6a091efcd26f1cb33c807a382cf
#
_entry.id   35a8f6a091efcd26f1cb33c807a382cf
#
_cell.length_a   1.000
_cell.length_b   1.000
_cell.length_c   1.000
_cell.angle_alpha   90.00
_cell.angle_beta   90.00
_cell.angle_gamma   90.00
#
_symmetry.space_group_name_H-M   'P 1'
#
loop_
_entity.id
_entity.type
_entity.pdbx_description
1 polymer ?
#
loop_
_entity_poly.entity_id
_entity_poly.type
_entity_poly.pdbx_seq_one_letter_code
_entity_poly.pdbx_strand_id
1 'polypeptide(L)'
;ADVFANHKVPYRRAGSTLSGMDSAGFISYCLTQLGRSTRMSGTNDLMRNYTTQVIPISEARKQKLIQPGVLLLHVSAGDKAPSKYRDGLGDCDYAMICVDQEHGIYPSEKREELIQTEFNVPNRVTHMAYCKYVDYGNSSSSSVARPSISDSPINADEARLIGDGVRLRKGPSTSFDPLTSMPIGSILKVIESRGEWTHVRYTNQYGTVFNGWCASRFLSK
;
A
#
# COMPACT_ATOMS: atom_id res chain seq x y z
N ALA A 1 -21.88 1.84 -7.19
CA ALA A 1 -21.77 2.20 -8.62
C ALA A 1 -22.62 3.43 -8.98
N ASP A 2 -23.81 3.59 -8.37
CA ASP A 2 -24.79 4.61 -8.80
C ASP A 2 -24.48 6.05 -8.38
N VAL A 3 -23.67 6.26 -7.35
CA VAL A 3 -23.33 7.63 -6.89
C VAL A 3 -22.55 8.42 -7.94
N PHE A 4 -21.79 7.73 -8.78
CA PHE A 4 -20.95 8.37 -9.81
C PHE A 4 -21.63 8.46 -11.18
N ALA A 5 -22.69 7.67 -11.44
CA ALA A 5 -23.39 7.67 -12.72
C ALA A 5 -24.12 9.01 -12.98
N ASN A 6 -24.49 9.74 -11.93
CA ASN A 6 -25.28 10.98 -12.01
C ASN A 6 -24.51 12.24 -11.57
N HIS A 7 -23.23 12.14 -11.19
CA HIS A 7 -22.45 13.29 -10.72
C HIS A 7 -21.16 13.40 -11.53
N LYS A 8 -20.99 14.52 -12.24
CA LYS A 8 -19.70 14.93 -12.78
C LYS A 8 -18.84 15.36 -11.61
N VAL A 9 -17.91 14.50 -11.22
CA VAL A 9 -16.94 14.81 -10.16
C VAL A 9 -15.68 15.34 -10.83
N PRO A 10 -15.36 16.65 -10.71
CA PRO A 10 -14.22 17.23 -11.37
C PRO A 10 -12.90 16.69 -10.77
N TYR A 11 -11.86 16.67 -11.59
CA TYR A 11 -10.50 16.44 -11.07
C TYR A 11 -10.07 17.62 -10.21
N ARG A 12 -9.55 17.32 -9.02
CA ARG A 12 -8.94 18.30 -8.13
C ARG A 12 -7.76 17.68 -7.39
N ARG A 13 -6.57 18.21 -7.63
CA ARG A 13 -5.36 17.77 -6.94
C ARG A 13 -5.51 17.90 -5.43
N ALA A 14 -5.17 16.82 -4.69
CA ALA A 14 -5.36 16.67 -3.25
C ALA A 14 -6.83 16.80 -2.79
N GLY A 15 -7.79 16.75 -3.70
CA GLY A 15 -9.22 16.69 -3.38
C GLY A 15 -9.66 15.28 -3.06
N SER A 16 -10.67 15.14 -2.17
CA SER A 16 -11.22 13.86 -1.73
C SER A 16 -12.74 13.89 -1.49
N THR A 17 -13.43 14.79 -2.18
CA THR A 17 -14.89 14.99 -2.04
C THR A 17 -15.57 15.04 -3.40
N LEU A 18 -16.90 14.97 -3.43
CA LEU A 18 -17.68 15.10 -4.67
C LEU A 18 -17.49 16.45 -5.38
N SER A 19 -17.01 17.49 -4.70
CA SER A 19 -16.63 18.77 -5.32
C SER A 19 -15.28 18.75 -6.04
N GLY A 20 -14.57 17.63 -6.00
CA GLY A 20 -13.35 17.36 -6.75
C GLY A 20 -12.43 16.41 -6.02
N MET A 21 -11.78 15.52 -6.78
CA MET A 21 -10.86 14.55 -6.24
C MET A 21 -9.76 14.17 -7.23
N ASP A 22 -8.60 13.78 -6.71
CA ASP A 22 -7.55 13.09 -7.46
C ASP A 22 -7.64 11.57 -7.27
N SER A 23 -6.70 10.80 -7.81
CA SER A 23 -6.70 9.34 -7.75
C SER A 23 -6.69 8.80 -6.31
N ALA A 24 -5.86 9.35 -5.44
CA ALA A 24 -5.79 8.94 -4.04
C ALA A 24 -7.04 9.39 -3.26
N GLY A 25 -7.52 10.60 -3.53
CA GLY A 25 -8.73 11.15 -2.94
C GLY A 25 -9.99 10.37 -3.34
N PHE A 26 -10.07 9.88 -4.58
CA PHE A 26 -11.15 9.01 -5.03
C PHE A 26 -11.19 7.71 -4.25
N ILE A 27 -10.05 7.05 -4.09
CA ILE A 27 -9.95 5.81 -3.32
C ILE A 27 -10.26 6.07 -1.84
N SER A 28 -9.74 7.17 -1.28
CA SER A 28 -10.07 7.60 0.09
C SER A 28 -11.57 7.84 0.27
N TYR A 29 -12.21 8.51 -0.68
CA TYR A 29 -13.65 8.72 -0.67
C TYR A 29 -14.42 7.39 -0.68
N CYS A 30 -14.07 6.47 -1.58
CA CYS A 30 -14.70 5.14 -1.64
C CYS A 30 -14.56 4.38 -0.31
N LEU A 31 -13.38 4.40 0.29
CA LEU A 31 -13.14 3.76 1.58
C LEU A 31 -13.95 4.43 2.72
N THR A 32 -14.12 5.74 2.68
CA THR A 32 -14.96 6.46 3.65
C THR A 32 -16.42 6.03 3.54
N GLN A 33 -16.96 5.82 2.31
CA GLN A 33 -18.30 5.28 2.11
C GLN A 33 -18.46 3.85 2.67
N LEU A 34 -17.37 3.10 2.79
CA LEU A 34 -17.30 1.79 3.44
C LEU A 34 -17.06 1.88 4.96
N GLY A 35 -17.16 3.06 5.56
CA GLY A 35 -16.95 3.29 6.99
C GLY A 35 -15.46 3.26 7.41
N ARG A 36 -14.52 3.44 6.47
CA ARG A 36 -13.09 3.46 6.74
C ARG A 36 -12.55 4.88 6.69
N SER A 37 -12.13 5.41 7.82
CA SER A 37 -11.44 6.72 7.85
C SER A 37 -10.02 6.57 7.31
N THR A 38 -9.68 7.41 6.32
CA THR A 38 -8.34 7.42 5.70
C THR A 38 -7.81 8.84 5.62
N ARG A 39 -6.49 8.99 5.72
CA ARG A 39 -5.78 10.27 5.56
C ARG A 39 -4.66 10.10 4.54
N MET A 40 -5.02 9.76 3.31
CA MET A 40 -4.06 9.58 2.24
C MET A 40 -3.47 10.92 1.81
N SER A 41 -2.13 10.99 1.72
CA SER A 41 -1.41 12.18 1.24
C SER A 41 -1.04 12.10 -0.24
N GLY A 42 -1.57 11.12 -0.99
CA GLY A 42 -1.35 10.90 -2.41
C GLY A 42 -1.16 9.43 -2.76
N THR A 43 -0.91 9.14 -4.04
CA THR A 43 -0.80 7.79 -4.59
C THR A 43 0.41 7.01 -4.06
N ASN A 44 1.50 7.68 -3.74
CA ASN A 44 2.65 7.06 -3.08
C ASN A 44 2.34 6.59 -1.66
N ASP A 45 1.56 7.37 -0.93
CA ASP A 45 1.08 7.01 0.39
C ASP A 45 0.07 5.87 0.31
N LEU A 46 -0.86 5.92 -0.66
CA LEU A 46 -1.78 4.84 -0.96
C LEU A 46 -1.05 3.53 -1.18
N MET A 47 -0.09 3.48 -2.10
CA MET A 47 0.65 2.27 -2.44
C MET A 47 1.37 1.67 -1.23
N ARG A 48 1.97 2.49 -0.36
CA ARG A 48 2.81 2.02 0.75
C ARG A 48 2.02 1.69 2.02
N ASN A 49 1.01 2.48 2.31
CA ASN A 49 0.33 2.43 3.61
C ASN A 49 -1.06 1.83 3.56
N TYR A 50 -1.67 1.74 2.36
CA TYR A 50 -3.05 1.29 2.20
C TYR A 50 -3.20 0.05 1.32
N THR A 51 -2.09 -0.54 0.85
CA THR A 51 -2.10 -1.83 0.13
C THR A 51 -1.36 -2.91 0.90
N THR A 52 -1.72 -4.16 0.65
CA THR A 52 -1.07 -5.33 1.26
C THR A 52 -0.07 -5.99 0.32
N GLN A 53 -0.35 -6.01 -0.96
CA GLN A 53 0.51 -6.61 -1.98
C GLN A 53 0.50 -5.69 -3.19
N VAL A 54 1.68 -5.42 -3.73
CA VAL A 54 1.84 -4.71 -5.01
C VAL A 54 2.53 -5.69 -5.95
N ILE A 55 1.82 -6.10 -6.99
CA ILE A 55 2.22 -7.19 -7.90
C ILE A 55 2.34 -6.61 -9.31
N PRO A 56 3.42 -6.91 -10.05
CA PRO A 56 3.50 -6.53 -11.47
C PRO A 56 2.26 -7.01 -12.24
N ILE A 57 1.70 -6.16 -13.09
CA ILE A 57 0.44 -6.44 -13.79
C ILE A 57 0.53 -7.69 -14.66
N SER A 58 1.70 -7.97 -15.23
CA SER A 58 1.95 -9.19 -16.01
C SER A 58 1.83 -10.45 -15.15
N GLU A 59 2.31 -10.40 -13.92
CA GLU A 59 2.24 -11.53 -13.00
C GLU A 59 0.82 -11.68 -12.44
N ALA A 60 0.16 -10.57 -12.10
CA ALA A 60 -1.23 -10.57 -11.65
C ALA A 60 -2.17 -11.22 -12.71
N ARG A 61 -1.90 -10.99 -13.99
CA ARG A 61 -2.65 -11.63 -15.09
C ARG A 61 -2.40 -13.13 -15.19
N LYS A 62 -1.14 -13.56 -15.10
CA LYS A 62 -0.80 -15.00 -15.13
C LYS A 62 -1.48 -15.75 -14.00
N GLN A 63 -1.51 -15.15 -12.82
CA GLN A 63 -2.13 -15.74 -11.63
C GLN A 63 -3.64 -15.52 -11.54
N LYS A 64 -4.26 -14.83 -12.51
CA LYS A 64 -5.69 -14.49 -12.54
C LYS A 64 -6.17 -13.74 -11.29
N LEU A 65 -5.35 -12.82 -10.78
CA LEU A 65 -5.63 -12.06 -9.56
C LEU A 65 -6.45 -10.78 -9.81
N ILE A 66 -6.60 -10.38 -11.06
CA ILE A 66 -7.36 -9.18 -11.43
C ILE A 66 -8.84 -9.45 -11.21
N GLN A 67 -9.45 -8.65 -10.36
CA GLN A 67 -10.87 -8.75 -10.03
C GLN A 67 -11.42 -7.36 -9.63
N PRO A 68 -12.74 -7.16 -9.68
CA PRO A 68 -13.35 -5.91 -9.27
C PRO A 68 -12.89 -5.47 -7.87
N GLY A 69 -12.59 -4.18 -7.74
CA GLY A 69 -12.17 -3.58 -6.47
C GLY A 69 -10.68 -3.61 -6.19
N VAL A 70 -9.84 -4.40 -6.90
CA VAL A 70 -8.38 -4.28 -6.77
C VAL A 70 -7.91 -2.92 -7.28
N LEU A 71 -6.80 -2.45 -6.77
CA LEU A 71 -6.19 -1.20 -7.22
C LEU A 71 -5.25 -1.49 -8.40
N LEU A 72 -5.35 -0.69 -9.42
CA LEU A 72 -4.49 -0.72 -10.60
C LEU A 72 -3.62 0.53 -10.55
N LEU A 73 -2.29 0.34 -10.51
CA LEU A 73 -1.32 1.38 -10.24
C LEU A 73 -0.40 1.58 -11.44
N HIS A 74 -0.05 2.83 -11.71
CA HIS A 74 1.11 3.14 -12.51
C HIS A 74 2.27 3.48 -11.58
N VAL A 75 3.31 2.63 -11.61
CA VAL A 75 4.52 2.78 -10.81
C VAL A 75 5.69 2.92 -11.76
N SER A 76 6.33 4.07 -11.75
CA SER A 76 7.52 4.35 -12.53
C SER A 76 8.79 4.02 -11.74
N ALA A 77 9.83 3.55 -12.44
CA ALA A 77 11.13 3.22 -11.86
C ALA A 77 12.01 4.48 -11.67
N GLY A 78 11.43 5.59 -11.24
CA GLY A 78 12.15 6.86 -11.21
C GLY A 78 12.45 7.40 -9.82
N ASP A 79 13.56 8.15 -9.71
CA ASP A 79 13.93 8.92 -8.51
C ASP A 79 13.06 10.18 -8.30
N LYS A 80 11.91 10.26 -8.97
CA LYS A 80 11.00 11.41 -8.91
C LYS A 80 10.14 11.43 -7.66
N ALA A 81 10.03 10.29 -6.98
CA ALA A 81 9.30 10.22 -5.72
C ALA A 81 9.88 11.21 -4.70
N PRO A 82 9.04 11.86 -3.90
CA PRO A 82 9.51 12.65 -2.76
C PRO A 82 10.52 11.87 -1.93
N SER A 83 11.50 12.55 -1.33
CA SER A 83 12.61 11.90 -0.60
C SER A 83 12.16 10.89 0.47
N LYS A 84 10.99 11.14 1.08
CA LYS A 84 10.37 10.24 2.05
C LYS A 84 9.88 8.89 1.47
N TYR A 85 9.79 8.78 0.15
CA TYR A 85 9.34 7.59 -0.57
C TYR A 85 10.45 6.95 -1.43
N ARG A 86 11.70 7.39 -1.29
CA ARG A 86 12.85 6.78 -1.96
C ARG A 86 13.29 5.51 -1.26
N ASP A 87 12.46 4.49 -1.33
CA ASP A 87 12.60 3.19 -0.68
C ASP A 87 12.80 2.04 -1.67
N GLY A 88 13.01 2.37 -2.95
CA GLY A 88 13.18 1.39 -4.02
C GLY A 88 11.87 0.80 -4.57
N LEU A 89 10.71 1.20 -4.05
CA LEU A 89 9.40 0.73 -4.53
C LEU A 89 8.91 1.46 -5.79
N GLY A 90 9.65 2.47 -6.25
CA GLY A 90 9.25 3.32 -7.37
C GLY A 90 8.30 4.44 -6.96
N ASP A 91 7.90 5.22 -7.96
CA ASP A 91 6.99 6.36 -7.81
C ASP A 91 5.61 6.01 -8.35
N CYS A 92 4.63 5.93 -7.47
CA CYS A 92 3.24 5.73 -7.86
C CYS A 92 2.63 7.08 -8.21
N ASP A 93 2.49 7.34 -9.48
CA ASP A 93 2.01 8.63 -9.99
C ASP A 93 0.50 8.64 -10.25
N TYR A 94 -0.12 7.46 -10.38
CA TYR A 94 -1.56 7.39 -10.51
C TYR A 94 -2.15 6.02 -10.11
N ALA A 95 -3.44 6.02 -9.74
CA ALA A 95 -4.17 4.83 -9.36
C ALA A 95 -5.60 4.84 -9.89
N MET A 96 -6.14 3.65 -10.18
CA MET A 96 -7.56 3.44 -10.51
C MET A 96 -8.11 2.24 -9.73
N ILE A 97 -9.43 2.16 -9.62
CA ILE A 97 -10.13 0.99 -9.09
C ILE A 97 -10.53 0.09 -10.26
N CYS A 98 -10.19 -1.16 -10.21
CA CYS A 98 -10.58 -2.17 -11.20
C CYS A 98 -12.11 -2.37 -11.17
N VAL A 99 -12.73 -2.29 -12.31
CA VAL A 99 -14.19 -2.53 -12.49
C VAL A 99 -14.42 -3.96 -12.98
N ASP A 100 -13.63 -4.39 -13.93
CA ASP A 100 -13.68 -5.72 -14.54
C ASP A 100 -12.28 -6.13 -15.06
N GLN A 101 -12.21 -7.18 -15.89
CA GLN A 101 -10.94 -7.70 -16.43
C GLN A 101 -10.23 -6.74 -17.40
N GLU A 102 -10.90 -5.71 -17.87
CA GLU A 102 -10.43 -4.80 -18.91
C GLU A 102 -10.47 -3.33 -18.48
N HIS A 103 -11.38 -2.97 -17.59
CA HIS A 103 -11.66 -1.58 -17.25
C HIS A 103 -11.33 -1.23 -15.80
N GLY A 104 -10.85 0.00 -15.63
CA GLY A 104 -10.70 0.67 -14.34
C GLY A 104 -11.33 2.05 -14.34
N ILE A 105 -11.65 2.57 -13.17
CA ILE A 105 -12.24 3.89 -12.97
C ILE A 105 -11.29 4.79 -12.18
N TYR A 106 -11.15 6.04 -12.61
CA TYR A 106 -10.31 7.03 -11.94
C TYR A 106 -10.73 8.47 -12.29
N PRO A 107 -10.39 9.48 -11.48
CA PRO A 107 -10.54 10.89 -11.84
C PRO A 107 -9.54 11.30 -12.92
N SER A 108 -10.02 11.77 -14.04
CA SER A 108 -9.19 12.21 -15.17
C SER A 108 -8.96 13.73 -15.13
N GLU A 109 -7.71 14.15 -14.96
CA GLU A 109 -7.33 15.56 -15.06
C GLU A 109 -7.65 16.14 -16.44
N LYS A 110 -7.42 15.37 -17.50
CA LYS A 110 -7.64 15.81 -18.88
C LYS A 110 -9.12 16.02 -19.22
N ARG A 111 -10.02 15.22 -18.61
CA ARG A 111 -11.46 15.28 -18.86
C ARG A 111 -12.23 16.00 -17.76
N GLU A 112 -11.55 16.32 -16.66
CA GLU A 112 -12.12 16.93 -15.46
C GLU A 112 -13.33 16.18 -14.91
N GLU A 113 -13.30 14.83 -15.02
CA GLU A 113 -14.36 13.95 -14.54
C GLU A 113 -13.84 12.56 -14.17
N LEU A 114 -14.65 11.79 -13.44
CA LEU A 114 -14.43 10.36 -13.27
C LEU A 114 -14.69 9.64 -14.58
N ILE A 115 -13.74 8.86 -15.04
CA ILE A 115 -13.86 8.07 -16.26
C ILE A 115 -13.59 6.60 -16.02
N GLN A 116 -14.37 5.77 -16.70
CA GLN A 116 -14.07 4.36 -16.87
C GLN A 116 -13.29 4.19 -18.19
N THR A 117 -12.21 3.44 -18.16
CA THR A 117 -11.35 3.25 -19.34
C THR A 117 -10.66 1.90 -19.30
N GLU A 118 -10.31 1.39 -20.47
CA GLU A 118 -9.45 0.20 -20.57
C GLU A 118 -8.09 0.45 -19.92
N PHE A 119 -7.63 -0.49 -19.13
CA PHE A 119 -6.29 -0.45 -18.53
C PHE A 119 -5.27 -1.33 -19.27
N ASN A 120 -5.71 -2.14 -20.24
CA ASN A 120 -4.87 -3.01 -21.06
C ASN A 120 -4.02 -2.26 -22.11
N VAL A 121 -4.01 -0.94 -22.05
CA VAL A 121 -3.19 -0.08 -22.91
C VAL A 121 -1.75 -0.09 -22.39
N PRO A 122 -0.73 -0.24 -23.25
CA PRO A 122 0.67 -0.22 -22.84
C PRO A 122 1.01 0.98 -21.93
N ASN A 123 1.76 0.73 -20.86
CA ASN A 123 2.22 1.72 -19.90
C ASN A 123 1.13 2.48 -19.12
N ARG A 124 -0.15 2.12 -19.24
CA ARG A 124 -1.21 2.74 -18.43
C ARG A 124 -1.23 2.21 -17.00
N VAL A 125 -1.07 0.90 -16.84
CA VAL A 125 -1.02 0.22 -15.57
C VAL A 125 0.19 -0.71 -15.57
N THR A 126 1.01 -0.61 -14.53
CA THR A 126 2.21 -1.43 -14.38
C THR A 126 2.09 -2.45 -13.27
N HIS A 127 1.25 -2.17 -12.26
CA HIS A 127 1.06 -3.01 -11.08
C HIS A 127 -0.43 -3.12 -10.71
N MET A 128 -0.75 -4.19 -10.00
CA MET A 128 -2.00 -4.40 -9.28
C MET A 128 -1.70 -4.42 -7.78
N ALA A 129 -2.62 -3.97 -6.96
CA ALA A 129 -2.50 -4.07 -5.50
C ALA A 129 -3.84 -4.41 -4.84
N TYR A 130 -3.78 -5.14 -3.73
CA TYR A 130 -4.93 -5.33 -2.85
C TYR A 130 -5.03 -4.18 -1.84
N CYS A 131 -6.19 -3.55 -1.73
CA CYS A 131 -6.46 -2.59 -0.67
C CYS A 131 -6.64 -3.32 0.66
N LYS A 132 -5.89 -2.95 1.70
CA LYS A 132 -5.92 -3.63 3.00
C LYS A 132 -7.26 -3.52 3.75
N TYR A 133 -8.16 -2.66 3.30
CA TYR A 133 -9.48 -2.44 3.91
C TYR A 133 -10.63 -3.12 3.16
N VAL A 134 -10.33 -3.84 2.09
CA VAL A 134 -11.33 -4.53 1.25
C VAL A 134 -11.14 -6.03 1.40
N ASP A 135 -12.24 -6.74 1.67
CA ASP A 135 -12.26 -8.20 1.64
C ASP A 135 -12.55 -8.66 0.22
N TYR A 136 -11.60 -9.37 -0.37
CA TYR A 136 -11.69 -9.87 -1.75
C TYR A 136 -12.24 -11.29 -1.86
N GLY A 137 -12.67 -11.89 -0.75
CA GLY A 137 -13.33 -13.21 -0.75
C GLY A 137 -12.45 -14.37 -1.25
N ASN A 138 -11.14 -14.20 -1.30
CA ASN A 138 -10.20 -15.24 -1.72
C ASN A 138 -10.02 -16.31 -0.63
N SER A 139 -11.03 -17.13 -0.43
CA SER A 139 -10.95 -18.40 0.31
C SER A 139 -10.43 -19.50 -0.62
N SER A 140 -9.26 -19.34 -1.23
CA SER A 140 -8.58 -20.41 -1.96
C SER A 140 -7.08 -20.28 -1.80
N SER A 141 -6.60 -20.95 -0.78
CA SER A 141 -5.28 -21.54 -0.60
C SER A 141 -4.10 -20.87 -1.32
N SER A 142 -3.66 -19.80 -0.81
CA SER A 142 -2.28 -19.44 -0.57
C SER A 142 -2.32 -18.51 0.63
N SER A 143 -2.11 -19.07 1.78
CA SER A 143 -2.12 -18.40 3.08
C SER A 143 -0.98 -17.37 3.12
N VAL A 144 -1.26 -16.18 2.57
CA VAL A 144 -0.69 -14.96 3.13
C VAL A 144 -1.77 -14.44 4.08
N ALA A 145 -1.77 -15.02 5.26
CA ALA A 145 -2.61 -14.64 6.37
C ALA A 145 -2.59 -13.11 6.50
N ARG A 146 -3.82 -12.51 6.54
CA ARG A 146 -4.03 -11.37 7.42
C ARG A 146 -3.22 -11.69 8.67
N PRO A 147 -2.38 -10.80 9.21
CA PRO A 147 -1.83 -11.03 10.53
C PRO A 147 -2.97 -10.92 11.56
N SER A 148 -3.79 -11.97 11.66
CA SER A 148 -4.28 -12.37 12.93
C SER A 148 -3.01 -12.59 13.74
N ILE A 149 -2.94 -12.06 14.94
CA ILE A 149 -1.96 -12.45 15.94
C ILE A 149 -2.08 -13.97 16.04
N SER A 150 -1.40 -14.70 15.15
CA SER A 150 -1.29 -16.13 15.27
C SER A 150 -0.19 -16.34 16.29
N ASP A 151 -0.53 -16.97 17.40
CA ASP A 151 0.41 -17.47 18.41
C ASP A 151 1.31 -18.60 17.86
N SER A 152 1.80 -18.43 16.60
CA SER A 152 2.85 -19.30 16.11
C SER A 152 4.11 -19.01 16.91
N PRO A 153 4.77 -20.02 17.47
CA PRO A 153 5.98 -19.80 18.23
C PRO A 153 7.03 -19.11 17.34
N ILE A 154 7.45 -17.93 17.76
CA ILE A 154 8.58 -17.22 17.17
C ILE A 154 9.86 -17.85 17.67
N ASN A 155 10.88 -17.97 16.80
CA ASN A 155 12.19 -18.46 17.21
C ASN A 155 12.80 -17.52 18.28
N ALA A 156 13.71 -18.03 19.09
CA ALA A 156 14.31 -17.27 20.19
C ALA A 156 15.00 -15.97 19.76
N ASP A 157 15.41 -15.88 18.48
CA ASP A 157 16.08 -14.73 17.86
C ASP A 157 15.13 -13.88 17.01
N GLU A 158 13.83 -14.12 17.07
CA GLU A 158 12.81 -13.38 16.34
C GLU A 158 11.91 -12.57 17.29
N ALA A 159 11.32 -11.51 16.75
CA ALA A 159 10.30 -10.73 17.43
C ALA A 159 9.18 -10.36 16.44
N ARG A 160 7.97 -10.25 16.94
CA ARG A 160 6.81 -9.81 16.17
C ARG A 160 6.57 -8.33 16.40
N LEU A 161 6.32 -7.59 15.31
CA LEU A 161 5.94 -6.19 15.38
C LEU A 161 4.47 -6.06 15.80
N ILE A 162 4.21 -5.37 16.93
CA ILE A 162 2.87 -5.14 17.47
C ILE A 162 2.32 -3.74 17.16
N GLY A 163 3.14 -2.85 16.58
CA GLY A 163 2.72 -1.53 16.10
C GLY A 163 2.55 -1.51 14.58
N ASP A 164 1.60 -0.74 14.08
CA ASP A 164 1.43 -0.53 12.63
C ASP A 164 2.25 0.67 12.15
N GLY A 165 2.85 0.56 10.95
CA GLY A 165 3.63 1.65 10.36
C GLY A 165 4.88 2.04 11.14
N VAL A 166 5.45 1.13 11.91
CA VAL A 166 6.66 1.39 12.72
C VAL A 166 7.85 1.63 11.81
N ARG A 167 8.53 2.75 12.02
CA ARG A 167 9.71 3.12 11.23
C ARG A 167 10.94 2.32 11.65
N LEU A 168 11.56 1.66 10.68
CA LEU A 168 12.91 1.13 10.79
C LEU A 168 13.90 2.24 10.44
N ARG A 169 14.87 2.53 11.32
CA ARG A 169 15.76 3.69 11.19
C ARG A 169 17.22 3.27 11.05
N LYS A 170 18.05 4.16 10.55
CA LYS A 170 19.49 3.96 10.41
C LYS A 170 20.22 3.83 11.74
N GLY A 171 19.63 4.32 12.84
CA GLY A 171 20.23 4.30 14.17
C GLY A 171 19.21 4.35 15.31
N PRO A 172 19.67 4.14 16.57
CA PRO A 172 18.82 3.98 17.74
C PRO A 172 18.33 5.33 18.32
N SER A 173 17.64 6.13 17.51
CA SER A 173 17.01 7.38 17.91
C SER A 173 15.98 7.81 16.86
N THR A 174 15.02 8.62 17.26
CA THR A 174 14.05 9.26 16.36
C THR A 174 14.68 10.30 15.43
N SER A 175 15.88 10.79 15.73
CA SER A 175 16.65 11.73 14.91
C SER A 175 17.28 11.10 13.66
N PHE A 176 17.45 9.76 13.65
CA PHE A 176 17.99 9.08 12.47
C PHE A 176 16.92 8.92 11.37
N ASP A 177 17.36 9.01 10.12
CA ASP A 177 16.48 8.82 8.96
C ASP A 177 15.81 7.45 8.98
N PRO A 178 14.53 7.36 8.60
CA PRO A 178 13.87 6.10 8.39
C PRO A 178 14.42 5.41 7.12
N LEU A 179 14.65 4.10 7.20
CA LEU A 179 14.98 3.23 6.07
C LEU A 179 13.71 2.75 5.36
N THR A 180 12.70 2.36 6.16
CA THR A 180 11.41 1.88 5.68
C THR A 180 10.38 1.95 6.80
N SER A 181 9.12 1.69 6.47
CA SER A 181 8.03 1.49 7.41
C SER A 181 7.63 0.02 7.42
N MET A 182 7.43 -0.54 8.60
CA MET A 182 7.11 -1.95 8.79
C MET A 182 5.64 -2.09 9.24
N PRO A 183 4.85 -2.94 8.58
CA PRO A 183 3.46 -3.19 8.97
C PRO A 183 3.37 -4.04 10.25
N ILE A 184 2.26 -3.88 10.97
CA ILE A 184 1.95 -4.73 12.14
C ILE A 184 1.99 -6.22 11.77
N GLY A 185 2.47 -7.07 12.68
CA GLY A 185 2.58 -8.51 12.47
C GLY A 185 3.85 -8.95 11.75
N SER A 186 4.69 -8.02 11.24
CA SER A 186 5.99 -8.36 10.65
C SER A 186 6.83 -9.18 11.62
N ILE A 187 7.45 -10.25 11.13
CA ILE A 187 8.46 -11.03 11.86
C ILE A 187 9.83 -10.43 11.56
N LEU A 188 10.55 -10.12 12.61
CA LEU A 188 11.84 -9.44 12.55
C LEU A 188 12.88 -10.33 13.22
N LYS A 189 14.03 -10.53 12.56
CA LYS A 189 15.17 -11.17 13.21
C LYS A 189 15.87 -10.15 14.09
N VAL A 190 15.93 -10.41 15.39
CA VAL A 190 16.60 -9.56 16.37
C VAL A 190 18.11 -9.77 16.29
N ILE A 191 18.85 -8.68 16.15
CA ILE A 191 20.32 -8.69 16.10
C ILE A 191 20.89 -8.29 17.46
N GLU A 192 20.44 -7.15 17.99
CA GLU A 192 20.85 -6.64 19.30
C GLU A 192 19.80 -5.69 19.88
N SER A 193 19.85 -5.46 21.19
CA SER A 193 19.01 -4.48 21.86
C SER A 193 19.86 -3.50 22.66
N ARG A 194 19.55 -2.19 22.55
CA ARG A 194 20.22 -1.10 23.28
C ARG A 194 19.18 -0.18 23.88
N GLY A 195 18.90 -0.36 25.17
CA GLY A 195 17.88 0.42 25.88
C GLY A 195 16.51 0.30 25.23
N GLU A 196 15.94 1.43 24.81
CA GLU A 196 14.62 1.49 24.19
C GLU A 196 14.60 1.13 22.69
N TRP A 197 15.74 0.73 22.11
CA TRP A 197 15.89 0.45 20.69
C TRP A 197 16.41 -0.97 20.45
N THR A 198 15.85 -1.62 19.44
CA THR A 198 16.28 -2.95 18.99
C THR A 198 16.73 -2.88 17.54
N HIS A 199 17.93 -3.37 17.27
CA HIS A 199 18.47 -3.59 15.93
C HIS A 199 17.91 -4.87 15.37
N VAL A 200 17.26 -4.78 14.22
CA VAL A 200 16.57 -5.90 13.60
C VAL A 200 16.90 -6.00 12.12
N ARG A 201 16.79 -7.23 11.61
CA ARG A 201 16.70 -7.49 10.16
C ARG A 201 15.24 -7.71 9.80
N TYR A 202 14.77 -6.93 8.85
CA TYR A 202 13.43 -7.00 8.30
C TYR A 202 13.51 -7.33 6.81
N THR A 203 12.76 -8.33 6.37
CA THR A 203 12.55 -8.62 4.95
C THR A 203 11.14 -8.21 4.60
N ASN A 204 11.00 -7.28 3.65
CA ASN A 204 9.67 -6.86 3.23
C ASN A 204 9.02 -7.93 2.32
N GLN A 205 7.76 -7.73 1.99
CA GLN A 205 6.98 -8.63 1.13
C GLN A 205 7.55 -8.81 -0.29
N TYR A 206 8.50 -7.97 -0.70
CA TYR A 206 9.18 -8.03 -2.00
C TYR A 206 10.54 -8.73 -1.93
N GLY A 207 10.90 -9.29 -0.75
CA GLY A 207 12.19 -9.92 -0.54
C GLY A 207 13.34 -8.95 -0.27
N THR A 208 13.09 -7.63 -0.19
CA THR A 208 14.12 -6.66 0.14
C THR A 208 14.46 -6.72 1.62
N VAL A 209 15.75 -6.86 1.92
CA VAL A 209 16.26 -6.96 3.29
C VAL A 209 16.73 -5.60 3.77
N PHE A 210 16.25 -5.19 4.94
CA PHE A 210 16.64 -3.99 5.65
C PHE A 210 17.27 -4.37 6.99
N ASN A 211 18.38 -3.72 7.37
CA ASN A 211 18.96 -3.80 8.70
C ASN A 211 18.88 -2.41 9.33
N GLY A 212 18.29 -2.32 10.52
CA GLY A 212 18.08 -1.03 11.16
C GLY A 212 17.50 -1.15 12.56
N TRP A 213 17.11 -0.02 13.12
CA TRP A 213 16.66 0.13 14.50
C TRP A 213 15.17 0.47 14.56
N CYS A 214 14.44 -0.19 15.43
CA CYS A 214 13.08 0.21 15.80
C CYS A 214 12.94 0.28 17.31
N ALA A 215 11.95 1.04 17.80
CA ALA A 215 11.71 1.14 19.23
C ALA A 215 11.22 -0.19 19.81
N SER A 216 11.88 -0.68 20.85
CA SER A 216 11.65 -2.00 21.47
C SER A 216 10.21 -2.20 21.96
N ARG A 217 9.53 -1.11 22.35
CA ARG A 217 8.11 -1.14 22.79
C ARG A 217 7.13 -1.61 21.72
N PHE A 218 7.52 -1.64 20.47
CA PHE A 218 6.70 -2.16 19.35
C PHE A 218 7.00 -3.61 19.02
N LEU A 219 7.81 -4.29 19.82
CA LEU A 219 8.19 -5.70 19.63
C LEU A 219 7.58 -6.57 20.73
N SER A 220 7.03 -7.71 20.31
CA SER A 220 6.62 -8.80 21.19
C SER A 220 7.49 -10.02 20.88
N LYS A 221 8.03 -10.65 21.90
CA LYS A 221 8.74 -11.93 21.85
C LYS A 221 7.79 -13.05 22.21
#